data_6d0e5a65324102eee34fdeab4c24957a
#
_entry.id   6d0e5a65324102eee34fdeab4c24957a
#
_cell.length_a   1.000
_cell.length_b   1.000
_cell.length_c   1.000
_cell.angle_alpha   90.00
_cell.angle_beta   90.00
_cell.angle_gamma   90.00
#
_symmetry.space_group_name_H-M   'P 1'
#
loop_
_entity.id
_entity.type
_entity.pdbx_description
1 polymer ?
#
loop_
_entity_poly.entity_id
_entity_poly.type
_entity_poly.pdbx_seq_one_letter_code
_entity_poly.pdbx_strand_id
1 'polypeptide(L)'
;MVTETQRLELRAAIAIGLSASLTRLICLTLGMEDIPAAFGVVVAVLVIRPDFYRWPSLLYPVLLLLAGLSMTVGLGVRWMFPAAPEVWWFGVVGVLMQLFAVALPANLALLNNAVAAAGVLPLLGPSATWSGLGQQLVAIALGLAIGTALQWGLTPAGYGKAAPTGGPEGQDLPLAERYRLALSSGFFWRKLVLAALALAIGKGLGTATPKYLYFGVVLLLNDSIGATLARVKDRMMGVTLGILMPLLVFNTIGINSVGLALAMGGSAALVSVLNQGPYLRTALISTGVAFAGYGPLIAWYIPNRWIAYLLGSTVALLSGLLLFPNSALSRYRELLDQKGPESNELLQKLYPEAREEAAWLGQRLPSKD
;
A
#
# COMPACT_ATOMS: atom_id res chain seq x y z
N MET A 1 -2.54 -33.98 2.82
CA MET A 1 -2.42 -33.50 4.24
C MET A 1 -2.19 -32.00 4.21
N VAL A 2 -2.95 -31.25 5.01
CA VAL A 2 -2.74 -29.80 5.15
C VAL A 2 -1.48 -29.58 5.97
N THR A 3 -0.51 -28.84 5.45
CA THR A 3 0.73 -28.52 6.15
C THR A 3 0.46 -27.61 7.36
N GLU A 4 1.39 -27.56 8.33
CA GLU A 4 1.27 -26.67 9.50
C GLU A 4 1.15 -25.20 9.07
N THR A 5 1.96 -24.81 8.09
CA THR A 5 1.90 -23.45 7.49
C THR A 5 0.52 -23.15 6.92
N GLN A 6 -0.08 -24.06 6.16
CA GLN A 6 -1.42 -23.87 5.60
C GLN A 6 -2.50 -23.75 6.68
N ARG A 7 -2.34 -24.47 7.82
CA ARG A 7 -3.27 -24.34 8.96
C ARG A 7 -3.17 -22.95 9.60
N LEU A 8 -1.97 -22.41 9.72
CA LEU A 8 -1.77 -21.05 10.24
C LEU A 8 -2.38 -20.01 9.31
N GLU A 9 -2.13 -20.13 8.03
CA GLU A 9 -2.68 -19.23 7.02
C GLU A 9 -4.21 -19.26 6.97
N LEU A 10 -4.83 -20.45 7.10
CA LEU A 10 -6.28 -20.58 7.18
C LEU A 10 -6.85 -19.95 8.48
N ARG A 11 -6.17 -20.10 9.63
CA ARG A 11 -6.54 -19.37 10.84
C ARG A 11 -6.44 -17.87 10.67
N ALA A 12 -5.39 -17.39 10.03
CA ALA A 12 -5.25 -15.98 9.72
C ALA A 12 -6.36 -15.49 8.76
N ALA A 13 -6.75 -16.29 7.77
CA ALA A 13 -7.86 -15.96 6.87
C ALA A 13 -9.19 -15.82 7.61
N ILE A 14 -9.47 -16.70 8.58
CA ILE A 14 -10.65 -16.60 9.46
C ILE A 14 -10.56 -15.31 10.30
N ALA A 15 -9.41 -15.04 10.93
CA ALA A 15 -9.20 -13.81 11.70
C ALA A 15 -9.42 -12.56 10.85
N ILE A 16 -8.91 -12.54 9.62
CA ILE A 16 -9.08 -11.47 8.65
C ILE A 16 -10.56 -11.25 8.32
N GLY A 17 -11.30 -12.31 8.00
CA GLY A 17 -12.74 -12.22 7.72
C GLY A 17 -13.54 -11.70 8.91
N LEU A 18 -13.29 -12.23 10.09
CA LEU A 18 -13.96 -11.81 11.33
C LEU A 18 -13.62 -10.35 11.69
N SER A 19 -12.35 -9.95 11.57
CA SER A 19 -11.94 -8.56 11.87
C SER A 19 -12.61 -7.56 10.94
N ALA A 20 -12.70 -7.89 9.65
CA ALA A 20 -13.38 -7.07 8.67
C ALA A 20 -14.86 -6.86 9.00
N SER A 21 -15.57 -7.96 9.28
CA SER A 21 -16.98 -7.94 9.63
C SER A 21 -17.27 -7.18 10.91
N LEU A 22 -16.53 -7.50 11.99
CA LEU A 22 -16.71 -6.86 13.30
C LEU A 22 -16.39 -5.37 13.25
N THR A 23 -15.30 -4.98 12.59
CA THR A 23 -14.94 -3.56 12.46
C THR A 23 -16.03 -2.79 11.72
N ARG A 24 -16.51 -3.30 10.59
CA ARG A 24 -17.61 -2.68 9.86
C ARG A 24 -18.87 -2.57 10.72
N LEU A 25 -19.27 -3.67 11.36
CA LEU A 25 -20.49 -3.71 12.19
C LEU A 25 -20.42 -2.65 13.29
N ILE A 26 -19.31 -2.58 14.02
CA ILE A 26 -19.12 -1.61 15.11
C ILE A 26 -19.12 -0.17 14.56
N CYS A 27 -18.41 0.10 13.45
CA CYS A 27 -18.42 1.42 12.85
C CYS A 27 -19.84 1.88 12.45
N LEU A 28 -20.63 0.99 11.83
CA LEU A 28 -22.01 1.28 11.45
C LEU A 28 -22.94 1.47 12.65
N THR A 29 -22.78 0.68 13.71
CA THR A 29 -23.55 0.87 14.96
C THR A 29 -23.23 2.18 15.68
N LEU A 30 -22.04 2.71 15.48
CA LEU A 30 -21.63 4.05 15.94
C LEU A 30 -22.08 5.18 14.99
N GLY A 31 -22.84 4.87 13.94
CA GLY A 31 -23.37 5.85 12.99
C GLY A 31 -22.32 6.39 12.01
N MET A 32 -21.21 5.68 11.80
CA MET A 32 -20.19 6.08 10.82
C MET A 32 -20.65 5.78 9.39
N GLU A 33 -20.21 6.60 8.44
CA GLU A 33 -20.40 6.36 7.02
C GLU A 33 -19.58 5.15 6.53
N ASP A 34 -19.99 4.56 5.40
CA ASP A 34 -19.31 3.39 4.80
C ASP A 34 -17.85 3.65 4.44
N ILE A 35 -17.48 4.86 3.99
CA ILE A 35 -16.09 5.19 3.62
C ILE A 35 -15.16 5.20 4.83
N PRO A 36 -15.44 5.92 5.94
CA PRO A 36 -14.68 5.79 7.18
C PRO A 36 -14.59 4.36 7.70
N ALA A 37 -15.72 3.63 7.71
CA ALA A 37 -15.75 2.24 8.14
C ALA A 37 -14.82 1.35 7.30
N ALA A 38 -14.76 1.55 5.99
CA ALA A 38 -13.90 0.79 5.10
C ALA A 38 -12.40 0.98 5.41
N PHE A 39 -11.96 2.18 5.81
CA PHE A 39 -10.58 2.39 6.24
C PHE A 39 -10.26 1.64 7.54
N GLY A 40 -11.17 1.64 8.49
CA GLY A 40 -11.04 0.82 9.69
C GLY A 40 -10.91 -0.66 9.35
N VAL A 41 -11.73 -1.16 8.44
CA VAL A 41 -11.67 -2.55 7.94
C VAL A 41 -10.32 -2.87 7.31
N VAL A 42 -9.82 -2.01 6.41
CA VAL A 42 -8.51 -2.24 5.77
C VAL A 42 -7.40 -2.29 6.82
N VAL A 43 -7.41 -1.40 7.79
CA VAL A 43 -6.41 -1.41 8.87
C VAL A 43 -6.53 -2.68 9.73
N ALA A 44 -7.75 -3.07 10.10
CA ALA A 44 -8.00 -4.26 10.90
C ALA A 44 -7.42 -5.53 10.26
N VAL A 45 -7.61 -5.69 8.95
CA VAL A 45 -7.11 -6.88 8.24
C VAL A 45 -5.61 -6.84 8.00
N LEU A 46 -5.00 -5.64 7.82
CA LEU A 46 -3.57 -5.49 7.60
C LEU A 46 -2.72 -5.71 8.86
N VAL A 47 -3.31 -5.57 10.05
CA VAL A 47 -2.67 -5.89 11.33
C VAL A 47 -2.49 -7.39 11.49
N ILE A 48 -3.40 -8.20 10.94
CA ILE A 48 -3.36 -9.66 11.05
C ILE A 48 -2.29 -10.22 10.12
N ARG A 49 -1.36 -10.95 10.70
CA ARG A 49 -0.24 -11.57 9.98
C ARG A 49 -0.39 -13.08 9.95
N PRO A 50 -0.16 -13.75 8.82
CA PRO A 50 -0.21 -15.21 8.71
C PRO A 50 0.82 -15.92 9.61
N ASP A 51 1.96 -15.26 9.87
CA ASP A 51 3.02 -15.75 10.75
C ASP A 51 2.74 -15.53 12.24
N PHE A 52 1.63 -14.85 12.58
CA PHE A 52 1.23 -14.48 13.92
C PHE A 52 2.28 -13.70 14.73
N TYR A 53 3.27 -13.07 14.09
CA TYR A 53 4.17 -12.16 14.79
C TYR A 53 3.40 -10.94 15.31
N ARG A 54 3.76 -10.50 16.53
CA ARG A 54 3.15 -9.32 17.15
C ARG A 54 3.94 -8.07 16.78
N TRP A 55 3.23 -7.03 16.43
CA TRP A 55 3.83 -5.73 16.29
C TRP A 55 4.23 -5.19 17.68
N PRO A 56 5.34 -4.42 17.79
CA PRO A 56 5.67 -3.71 19.02
C PRO A 56 4.50 -2.81 19.45
N SER A 57 4.16 -2.85 20.73
CA SER A 57 2.99 -2.11 21.26
C SER A 57 3.03 -0.60 20.97
N LEU A 58 4.21 -0.01 20.96
CA LEU A 58 4.40 1.41 20.62
C LEU A 58 4.10 1.73 19.14
N LEU A 59 4.09 0.75 18.25
CA LEU A 59 3.84 1.01 16.83
C LEU A 59 2.37 1.41 16.58
N TYR A 60 1.43 0.91 17.37
CA TYR A 60 0.00 1.22 17.21
C TYR A 60 -0.33 2.69 17.46
N PRO A 61 0.01 3.29 18.61
CA PRO A 61 -0.24 4.71 18.83
C PRO A 61 0.57 5.60 17.89
N VAL A 62 1.81 5.21 17.53
CA VAL A 62 2.61 5.94 16.56
C VAL A 62 1.95 5.94 15.18
N LEU A 63 1.44 4.81 14.71
CA LEU A 63 0.72 4.73 13.44
C LEU A 63 -0.53 5.62 13.45
N LEU A 64 -1.31 5.59 14.53
CA LEU A 64 -2.51 6.43 14.66
C LEU A 64 -2.16 7.92 14.67
N LEU A 65 -1.13 8.30 15.41
CA LEU A 65 -0.63 9.69 15.45
C LEU A 65 -0.17 10.15 14.06
N LEU A 66 0.65 9.37 13.39
CA LEU A 66 1.16 9.69 12.06
C LEU A 66 0.03 9.77 11.02
N ALA A 67 -0.94 8.85 11.09
CA ALA A 67 -2.11 8.90 10.23
C ALA A 67 -2.92 10.17 10.48
N GLY A 68 -3.18 10.53 11.75
CA GLY A 68 -3.89 11.74 12.13
C GLY A 68 -3.21 13.00 11.64
N LEU A 69 -1.90 13.12 11.85
CA LEU A 69 -1.11 14.26 11.37
C LEU A 69 -1.15 14.36 9.84
N SER A 70 -0.96 13.24 9.15
CA SER A 70 -0.98 13.21 7.68
C SER A 70 -2.35 13.60 7.11
N MET A 71 -3.42 13.07 7.69
CA MET A 71 -4.80 13.40 7.29
C MET A 71 -5.14 14.86 7.57
N THR A 72 -4.67 15.40 8.70
CA THR A 72 -4.83 16.82 9.05
C THR A 72 -4.16 17.73 8.03
N VAL A 73 -2.96 17.38 7.58
CA VAL A 73 -2.27 18.12 6.51
C VAL A 73 -3.07 18.07 5.21
N GLY A 74 -3.54 16.89 4.82
CA GLY A 74 -4.34 16.72 3.60
C GLY A 74 -5.63 17.56 3.61
N LEU A 75 -6.37 17.49 4.71
CA LEU A 75 -7.58 18.29 4.90
C LEU A 75 -7.28 19.78 4.97
N GLY A 76 -6.21 20.17 5.67
CA GLY A 76 -5.77 21.53 5.79
C GLY A 76 -5.46 22.18 4.44
N VAL A 77 -4.74 21.48 3.56
CA VAL A 77 -4.45 21.94 2.19
C VAL A 77 -5.75 22.19 1.42
N ARG A 78 -6.71 21.26 1.47
CA ARG A 78 -8.01 21.44 0.82
C ARG A 78 -8.80 22.62 1.40
N TRP A 79 -8.79 22.78 2.71
CA TRP A 79 -9.51 23.86 3.39
C TRP A 79 -8.89 25.23 3.12
N MET A 80 -7.55 25.33 3.09
CA MET A 80 -6.84 26.58 2.78
C MET A 80 -7.02 27.04 1.33
N PHE A 81 -7.18 26.08 0.40
CA PHE A 81 -7.27 26.34 -1.04
C PHE A 81 -8.51 25.69 -1.67
N PRO A 82 -9.72 26.06 -1.24
CA PRO A 82 -10.95 25.35 -1.66
C PRO A 82 -11.25 25.51 -3.15
N ALA A 83 -10.81 26.59 -3.78
CA ALA A 83 -11.01 26.86 -5.22
C ALA A 83 -9.93 26.20 -6.11
N ALA A 84 -8.88 25.64 -5.54
CA ALA A 84 -7.84 25.00 -6.34
C ALA A 84 -8.36 23.72 -7.00
N PRO A 85 -7.87 23.37 -8.20
CA PRO A 85 -8.24 22.13 -8.84
C PRO A 85 -7.75 20.92 -8.05
N GLU A 86 -8.48 19.81 -8.10
CA GLU A 86 -8.18 18.60 -7.36
C GLU A 86 -6.76 18.08 -7.63
N VAL A 87 -6.28 18.17 -8.87
CA VAL A 87 -4.89 17.78 -9.25
C VAL A 87 -3.86 18.54 -8.42
N TRP A 88 -4.12 19.81 -8.14
CA TRP A 88 -3.25 20.64 -7.32
C TRP A 88 -3.20 20.15 -5.86
N TRP A 89 -4.37 19.85 -5.25
CA TRP A 89 -4.40 19.31 -3.88
C TRP A 89 -3.60 18.01 -3.76
N PHE A 90 -3.82 17.07 -4.69
CA PHE A 90 -3.08 15.81 -4.70
C PHE A 90 -1.59 16.00 -4.91
N GLY A 91 -1.20 16.95 -5.78
CA GLY A 91 0.20 17.30 -6.00
C GLY A 91 0.86 17.85 -4.73
N VAL A 92 0.24 18.88 -4.13
CA VAL A 92 0.78 19.54 -2.93
C VAL A 92 0.82 18.59 -1.73
N VAL A 93 -0.28 17.86 -1.47
CA VAL A 93 -0.31 16.87 -0.38
C VAL A 93 0.71 15.77 -0.63
N GLY A 94 0.89 15.33 -1.87
CA GLY A 94 1.92 14.36 -2.24
C GLY A 94 3.34 14.83 -1.89
N VAL A 95 3.67 16.10 -2.21
CA VAL A 95 4.96 16.72 -1.82
C VAL A 95 5.13 16.74 -0.30
N LEU A 96 4.13 17.27 0.41
CA LEU A 96 4.18 17.40 1.87
C LEU A 96 4.32 16.03 2.54
N MET A 97 3.60 15.02 2.08
CA MET A 97 3.69 13.67 2.63
C MET A 97 5.03 12.99 2.33
N GLN A 98 5.61 13.24 1.17
CA GLN A 98 6.96 12.75 0.88
C GLN A 98 8.02 13.42 1.76
N LEU A 99 7.93 14.72 1.98
CA LEU A 99 8.79 15.44 2.91
C LEU A 99 8.60 14.94 4.35
N PHE A 100 7.36 14.68 4.74
CA PHE A 100 7.07 14.10 6.05
C PHE A 100 7.65 12.70 6.20
N ALA A 101 7.55 11.86 5.18
CA ALA A 101 8.15 10.53 5.16
C ALA A 101 9.69 10.57 5.28
N VAL A 102 10.35 11.56 4.66
CA VAL A 102 11.81 11.79 4.81
C VAL A 102 12.16 12.16 6.25
N ALA A 103 11.28 12.85 6.98
CA ALA A 103 11.48 13.20 8.38
C ALA A 103 11.42 12.00 9.33
N LEU A 104 10.75 10.91 8.95
CA LEU A 104 10.61 9.74 9.81
C LEU A 104 11.98 9.07 10.05
N PRO A 105 12.25 8.65 11.28
CA PRO A 105 13.47 7.90 11.59
C PRO A 105 13.49 6.54 10.89
N ALA A 106 14.67 5.97 10.68
CA ALA A 106 14.86 4.74 9.90
C ALA A 106 14.02 3.55 10.40
N ASN A 107 13.85 3.42 11.72
CA ASN A 107 13.02 2.39 12.34
C ASN A 107 11.51 2.52 12.03
N LEU A 108 11.05 3.69 11.58
CA LEU A 108 9.68 3.95 11.14
C LEU A 108 9.52 4.02 9.62
N ALA A 109 10.58 3.77 8.85
CA ALA A 109 10.54 3.81 7.37
C ALA A 109 9.48 2.87 6.77
N LEU A 110 9.12 1.79 7.46
CA LEU A 110 8.01 0.90 7.08
C LEU A 110 6.66 1.62 7.00
N LEU A 111 6.50 2.73 7.72
CA LEU A 111 5.27 3.54 7.75
C LEU A 111 5.19 4.60 6.64
N ASN A 112 6.26 4.82 5.86
CA ASN A 112 6.30 5.85 4.81
C ASN A 112 5.12 5.76 3.84
N ASN A 113 4.78 4.56 3.39
CA ASN A 113 3.64 4.35 2.49
C ASN A 113 2.29 4.59 3.18
N ALA A 114 2.18 4.25 4.47
CA ALA A 114 0.97 4.50 5.26
C ALA A 114 0.76 6.00 5.47
N VAL A 115 1.83 6.74 5.80
CA VAL A 115 1.83 8.20 5.93
C VAL A 115 1.42 8.86 4.61
N ALA A 116 2.04 8.45 3.49
CA ALA A 116 1.72 8.98 2.17
C ALA A 116 0.26 8.73 1.77
N ALA A 117 -0.26 7.53 2.06
CA ALA A 117 -1.65 7.19 1.81
C ALA A 117 -2.60 8.00 2.72
N ALA A 118 -2.30 8.07 4.02
CA ALA A 118 -3.15 8.74 5.01
C ALA A 118 -3.38 10.23 4.67
N GLY A 119 -2.35 10.95 4.22
CA GLY A 119 -2.48 12.35 3.82
C GLY A 119 -3.45 12.60 2.67
N VAL A 120 -3.62 11.61 1.81
CA VAL A 120 -4.52 11.71 0.65
C VAL A 120 -5.94 11.21 0.95
N LEU A 121 -6.15 10.43 2.02
CA LEU A 121 -7.45 9.87 2.36
C LEU A 121 -8.57 10.94 2.47
N PRO A 122 -8.38 12.10 3.12
CA PRO A 122 -9.41 13.12 3.21
C PRO A 122 -9.80 13.74 1.87
N LEU A 123 -8.96 13.57 0.83
CA LEU A 123 -9.22 14.08 -0.51
C LEU A 123 -10.05 13.09 -1.36
N LEU A 124 -10.23 11.85 -0.92
CA LEU A 124 -10.89 10.80 -1.69
C LEU A 124 -12.42 10.91 -1.67
N GLY A 125 -13.00 11.43 -0.60
CA GLY A 125 -14.44 11.51 -0.41
C GLY A 125 -15.05 12.85 -0.82
N PRO A 126 -16.37 12.91 -1.04
CA PRO A 126 -17.10 14.15 -1.26
C PRO A 126 -17.11 15.04 0.00
N SER A 127 -17.05 14.44 1.18
CA SER A 127 -17.14 15.10 2.49
C SER A 127 -15.78 15.19 3.16
N ALA A 128 -14.83 15.94 2.59
CA ALA A 128 -13.59 16.26 3.30
C ALA A 128 -13.90 17.31 4.37
N THR A 129 -14.40 16.85 5.50
CA THR A 129 -14.74 17.66 6.68
C THR A 129 -13.92 17.23 7.88
N TRP A 130 -13.79 18.10 8.88
CA TRP A 130 -13.15 17.75 10.15
C TRP A 130 -13.88 16.62 10.88
N SER A 131 -15.21 16.57 10.78
CA SER A 131 -16.01 15.46 11.31
C SER A 131 -15.70 14.15 10.60
N GLY A 132 -15.61 14.16 9.27
CA GLY A 132 -15.23 12.98 8.48
C GLY A 132 -13.82 12.49 8.82
N LEU A 133 -12.86 13.40 9.04
CA LEU A 133 -11.52 13.05 9.52
C LEU A 133 -11.60 12.37 10.90
N GLY A 134 -12.38 12.92 11.82
CA GLY A 134 -12.58 12.31 13.13
C GLY A 134 -13.15 10.89 13.05
N GLN A 135 -14.18 10.69 12.23
CA GLN A 135 -14.74 9.35 11.97
C GLN A 135 -13.71 8.38 11.40
N GLN A 136 -12.90 8.82 10.42
CA GLN A 136 -11.84 8.00 9.85
C GLN A 136 -10.79 7.59 10.88
N LEU A 137 -10.36 8.50 11.74
CA LEU A 137 -9.40 8.20 12.82
C LEU A 137 -9.96 7.22 13.84
N VAL A 138 -11.21 7.42 14.25
CA VAL A 138 -11.89 6.47 15.17
C VAL A 138 -12.03 5.09 14.50
N ALA A 139 -12.40 5.05 13.23
CA ALA A 139 -12.51 3.79 12.48
C ALA A 139 -11.15 3.08 12.39
N ILE A 140 -10.06 3.82 12.12
CA ILE A 140 -8.70 3.27 12.11
C ILE A 140 -8.32 2.72 13.50
N ALA A 141 -8.60 3.47 14.57
CA ALA A 141 -8.33 3.03 15.93
C ALA A 141 -9.11 1.75 16.31
N LEU A 142 -10.39 1.69 15.95
CA LEU A 142 -11.21 0.48 16.11
C LEU A 142 -10.64 -0.69 15.29
N GLY A 143 -10.25 -0.45 14.04
CA GLY A 143 -9.63 -1.47 13.21
C GLY A 143 -8.34 -2.01 13.81
N LEU A 144 -7.46 -1.14 14.31
CA LEU A 144 -6.25 -1.54 15.02
C LEU A 144 -6.57 -2.39 16.25
N ALA A 145 -7.53 -1.97 17.07
CA ALA A 145 -7.91 -2.67 18.30
C ALA A 145 -8.51 -4.05 18.00
N ILE A 146 -9.48 -4.13 17.08
CA ILE A 146 -10.16 -5.38 16.72
C ILE A 146 -9.21 -6.35 16.04
N GLY A 147 -8.42 -5.87 15.04
CA GLY A 147 -7.45 -6.69 14.36
C GLY A 147 -6.39 -7.26 15.31
N THR A 148 -5.89 -6.44 16.23
CA THR A 148 -4.94 -6.88 17.26
C THR A 148 -5.56 -7.88 18.23
N ALA A 149 -6.78 -7.64 18.71
CA ALA A 149 -7.48 -8.56 19.62
C ALA A 149 -7.69 -9.94 18.95
N LEU A 150 -8.11 -9.96 17.69
CA LEU A 150 -8.29 -11.20 16.94
C LEU A 150 -6.96 -11.88 16.61
N GLN A 151 -5.94 -11.11 16.25
CA GLN A 151 -4.57 -11.63 16.08
C GLN A 151 -4.11 -12.34 17.35
N TRP A 152 -4.32 -11.74 18.53
CA TRP A 152 -3.88 -12.33 19.79
C TRP A 152 -4.74 -13.52 20.22
N GLY A 153 -6.07 -13.39 20.08
CA GLY A 153 -7.02 -14.43 20.46
C GLY A 153 -6.91 -15.71 19.63
N LEU A 154 -6.53 -15.58 18.36
CA LEU A 154 -6.40 -16.72 17.46
C LEU A 154 -4.94 -17.19 17.27
N THR A 155 -3.97 -16.56 17.95
CA THR A 155 -2.57 -16.99 17.93
C THR A 155 -2.42 -18.36 18.57
N PRO A 156 -1.88 -19.38 17.86
CA PRO A 156 -1.65 -20.69 18.44
C PRO A 156 -0.58 -20.67 19.55
N ALA A 157 -0.60 -21.66 20.42
CA ALA A 157 0.43 -21.84 21.42
C ALA A 157 1.80 -22.01 20.76
N GLY A 158 2.82 -21.32 21.26
CA GLY A 158 4.18 -21.33 20.70
C GLY A 158 4.45 -20.27 19.63
N TYR A 159 3.42 -19.58 19.15
CA TYR A 159 3.51 -18.44 18.23
C TYR A 159 3.31 -17.10 18.97
N GLY A 160 3.42 -15.99 18.29
CA GLY A 160 3.20 -14.67 18.88
C GLY A 160 4.46 -14.00 19.42
N LYS A 161 5.61 -14.38 18.91
CA LYS A 161 6.87 -13.66 19.16
C LYS A 161 6.78 -12.23 18.60
N ALA A 162 7.49 -11.29 19.23
CA ALA A 162 7.61 -9.96 18.67
C ALA A 162 8.29 -10.01 17.30
N ALA A 163 7.78 -9.27 16.33
CA ALA A 163 8.46 -9.15 15.04
C ALA A 163 9.86 -8.56 15.28
N PRO A 164 10.89 -9.07 14.58
CA PRO A 164 12.21 -8.45 14.65
C PRO A 164 12.09 -6.98 14.24
N THR A 165 12.52 -6.10 15.12
CA THR A 165 12.48 -4.63 14.91
C THR A 165 13.68 -4.14 14.10
N GLY A 166 14.40 -5.03 13.43
CA GLY A 166 15.52 -4.70 12.57
C GLY A 166 15.05 -3.96 11.32
N GLY A 167 14.98 -2.64 11.41
CA GLY A 167 15.21 -1.81 10.24
C GLY A 167 16.68 -1.98 9.81
N PRO A 168 17.03 -1.72 8.54
CA PRO A 168 18.41 -1.72 8.14
C PRO A 168 19.19 -0.83 9.12
N GLU A 169 20.27 -1.36 9.70
CA GLU A 169 21.24 -0.61 10.48
C GLU A 169 21.94 0.42 9.57
N GLY A 170 21.17 1.41 9.11
CA GLY A 170 21.70 2.57 8.45
C GLY A 170 21.90 3.64 9.51
N GLN A 171 23.11 4.17 9.61
CA GLN A 171 23.39 5.36 10.39
C GLN A 171 22.29 6.38 10.14
N ASP A 172 21.58 6.79 11.19
CA ASP A 172 20.55 7.82 11.07
C ASP A 172 21.23 9.15 10.67
N LEU A 173 21.21 9.45 9.38
CA LEU A 173 21.70 10.70 8.87
C LEU A 173 20.95 11.86 9.54
N PRO A 174 21.63 12.97 9.83
CA PRO A 174 20.97 14.18 10.33
C PRO A 174 19.79 14.59 9.45
N LEU A 175 18.71 15.07 10.06
CA LEU A 175 17.47 15.42 9.34
C LEU A 175 17.72 16.37 8.16
N ALA A 176 18.57 17.37 8.33
CA ALA A 176 18.95 18.32 7.28
C ALA A 176 19.60 17.64 6.08
N GLU A 177 20.43 16.63 6.32
CA GLU A 177 21.08 15.89 5.26
C GLU A 177 20.10 14.95 4.52
N ARG A 178 19.18 14.31 5.25
CA ARG A 178 18.09 13.53 4.64
C ARG A 178 17.23 14.38 3.70
N TYR A 179 16.86 15.60 4.13
CA TYR A 179 16.13 16.53 3.28
C TYR A 179 16.95 17.00 2.08
N ARG A 180 18.23 17.31 2.28
CA ARG A 180 19.10 17.69 1.19
C ARG A 180 19.19 16.59 0.13
N LEU A 181 19.40 15.34 0.55
CA LEU A 181 19.46 14.19 -0.35
C LEU A 181 18.12 13.96 -1.07
N ALA A 182 17.01 14.03 -0.36
CA ALA A 182 15.69 13.85 -0.96
C ALA A 182 15.37 14.94 -1.99
N LEU A 183 15.58 16.20 -1.65
CA LEU A 183 15.29 17.34 -2.54
C LEU A 183 16.24 17.44 -3.73
N SER A 184 17.50 16.98 -3.59
CA SER A 184 18.45 16.87 -4.70
C SER A 184 18.17 15.66 -5.60
N SER A 185 17.36 14.70 -5.14
CA SER A 185 17.02 13.50 -5.89
C SER A 185 16.08 13.82 -7.05
N GLY A 186 16.52 13.59 -8.27
CA GLY A 186 15.65 13.66 -9.44
C GLY A 186 14.45 12.71 -9.36
N PHE A 187 14.57 11.61 -8.63
CA PHE A 187 13.48 10.67 -8.39
C PHE A 187 12.35 11.28 -7.54
N PHE A 188 12.66 12.04 -6.51
CA PHE A 188 11.67 12.72 -5.67
C PHE A 188 10.71 13.59 -6.51
N TRP A 189 11.28 14.48 -7.31
CA TRP A 189 10.49 15.38 -8.15
C TRP A 189 9.74 14.67 -9.27
N ARG A 190 10.37 13.71 -9.91
CA ARG A 190 9.74 12.87 -10.95
C ARG A 190 8.49 12.19 -10.46
N LYS A 191 8.58 11.54 -9.30
CA LYS A 191 7.45 10.81 -8.71
C LYS A 191 6.25 11.72 -8.48
N LEU A 192 6.49 12.94 -8.01
CA LEU A 192 5.44 13.92 -7.74
C LEU A 192 4.79 14.46 -9.02
N VAL A 193 5.62 14.89 -9.97
CA VAL A 193 5.14 15.42 -11.26
C VAL A 193 4.35 14.36 -12.02
N LEU A 194 4.87 13.14 -12.10
CA LEU A 194 4.22 12.06 -12.83
C LEU A 194 2.93 11.59 -12.15
N ALA A 195 2.87 11.60 -10.81
CA ALA A 195 1.65 11.28 -10.08
C ALA A 195 0.55 12.33 -10.35
N ALA A 196 0.88 13.61 -10.31
CA ALA A 196 -0.05 14.69 -10.64
C ALA A 196 -0.50 14.61 -12.12
N LEU A 197 0.43 14.36 -13.03
CA LEU A 197 0.15 14.17 -14.45
C LEU A 197 -0.76 12.95 -14.70
N ALA A 198 -0.53 11.83 -14.04
CA ALA A 198 -1.38 10.65 -14.14
C ALA A 198 -2.82 10.93 -13.70
N LEU A 199 -3.00 11.69 -12.62
CA LEU A 199 -4.33 12.14 -12.19
C LEU A 199 -4.98 13.06 -13.23
N ALA A 200 -4.22 14.02 -13.78
CA ALA A 200 -4.71 14.93 -14.80
C ALA A 200 -5.12 14.18 -16.09
N ILE A 201 -4.30 13.22 -16.54
CA ILE A 201 -4.60 12.35 -17.68
C ILE A 201 -5.87 11.53 -17.39
N GLY A 202 -5.98 10.91 -16.23
CA GLY A 202 -7.15 10.13 -15.85
C GLY A 202 -8.43 10.94 -15.85
N LYS A 203 -8.39 12.19 -15.41
CA LYS A 203 -9.51 13.13 -15.48
C LYS A 203 -9.83 13.54 -16.92
N GLY A 204 -8.81 13.87 -17.71
CA GLY A 204 -8.97 14.26 -19.10
C GLY A 204 -9.56 13.15 -19.97
N LEU A 205 -9.23 11.91 -19.69
CA LEU A 205 -9.77 10.72 -20.36
C LEU A 205 -11.17 10.30 -19.82
N GLY A 206 -11.69 10.99 -18.82
CA GLY A 206 -12.98 10.63 -18.22
C GLY A 206 -13.00 9.26 -17.54
N THR A 207 -11.86 8.79 -17.05
CA THR A 207 -11.82 7.48 -16.37
C THR A 207 -12.72 7.48 -15.14
N ALA A 208 -13.40 6.37 -14.85
CA ALA A 208 -14.31 6.25 -13.72
C ALA A 208 -13.60 6.45 -12.36
N THR A 209 -12.30 6.19 -12.30
CA THR A 209 -11.53 6.22 -11.07
C THR A 209 -10.15 6.87 -11.27
N PRO A 210 -10.07 8.18 -11.66
CA PRO A 210 -8.80 8.83 -12.02
C PRO A 210 -7.78 8.86 -10.87
N LYS A 211 -8.25 8.85 -9.61
CA LYS A 211 -7.40 8.83 -8.42
C LYS A 211 -6.54 7.56 -8.31
N TYR A 212 -6.97 6.45 -8.90
CA TYR A 212 -6.16 5.22 -8.91
C TYR A 212 -4.94 5.31 -9.83
N LEU A 213 -4.98 6.14 -10.89
CA LEU A 213 -3.79 6.40 -11.69
C LEU A 213 -2.74 7.13 -10.86
N TYR A 214 -3.15 8.13 -10.05
CA TYR A 214 -2.26 8.81 -9.11
C TYR A 214 -1.61 7.81 -8.14
N PHE A 215 -2.42 6.98 -7.48
CA PHE A 215 -1.90 5.96 -6.56
C PHE A 215 -1.03 4.93 -7.28
N GLY A 216 -1.37 4.57 -8.52
CA GLY A 216 -0.54 3.70 -9.35
C GLY A 216 0.88 4.25 -9.47
N VAL A 217 1.04 5.51 -9.84
CA VAL A 217 2.36 6.14 -9.95
C VAL A 217 3.05 6.27 -8.59
N VAL A 218 2.36 6.81 -7.58
CA VAL A 218 2.96 7.05 -6.25
C VAL A 218 3.46 5.77 -5.60
N LEU A 219 2.72 4.67 -5.76
CA LEU A 219 3.03 3.40 -5.10
C LEU A 219 3.97 2.51 -5.91
N LEU A 220 3.99 2.65 -7.24
CA LEU A 220 4.71 1.75 -8.13
C LEU A 220 6.04 2.31 -8.62
N LEU A 221 6.10 3.62 -8.90
CA LEU A 221 7.32 4.24 -9.39
C LEU A 221 8.42 4.19 -8.32
N ASN A 222 9.53 3.59 -8.69
CA ASN A 222 10.73 3.49 -7.88
C ASN A 222 11.92 4.15 -8.54
N ASP A 223 13.05 4.16 -7.83
CA ASP A 223 14.29 4.76 -8.26
C ASP A 223 14.88 4.06 -9.49
N SER A 224 14.74 2.74 -9.60
CA SER A 224 15.21 1.96 -10.73
C SER A 224 14.08 1.34 -11.55
N ILE A 225 14.38 1.01 -12.81
CA ILE A 225 13.48 0.28 -13.71
C ILE A 225 13.16 -1.09 -13.11
N GLY A 226 14.16 -1.82 -12.64
CA GLY A 226 13.99 -3.15 -12.05
C GLY A 226 13.10 -3.12 -10.81
N ALA A 227 13.31 -2.17 -9.90
CA ALA A 227 12.46 -1.99 -8.72
C ALA A 227 11.02 -1.59 -9.10
N THR A 228 10.85 -0.79 -10.15
CA THR A 228 9.51 -0.43 -10.65
C THR A 228 8.80 -1.66 -11.25
N LEU A 229 9.49 -2.46 -12.05
CA LEU A 229 8.97 -3.70 -12.64
C LEU A 229 8.54 -4.71 -11.57
N ALA A 230 9.40 -4.96 -10.59
CA ALA A 230 9.10 -5.85 -9.48
C ALA A 230 7.82 -5.41 -8.75
N ARG A 231 7.71 -4.12 -8.43
CA ARG A 231 6.51 -3.58 -7.77
C ARG A 231 5.25 -3.62 -8.63
N VAL A 232 5.37 -3.36 -9.93
CA VAL A 232 4.23 -3.47 -10.85
C VAL A 232 3.71 -4.90 -10.88
N LYS A 233 4.61 -5.88 -11.03
CA LYS A 233 4.29 -7.31 -10.99
C LYS A 233 3.57 -7.69 -9.70
N ASP A 234 4.17 -7.36 -8.55
CA ASP A 234 3.58 -7.66 -7.24
C ASP A 234 2.21 -7.02 -7.05
N ARG A 235 2.07 -5.77 -7.52
CA ARG A 235 0.82 -5.05 -7.40
C ARG A 235 -0.26 -5.61 -8.30
N MET A 236 0.06 -5.93 -9.56
CA MET A 236 -0.89 -6.51 -10.50
C MET A 236 -1.37 -7.88 -10.04
N MET A 237 -0.45 -8.74 -9.57
CA MET A 237 -0.81 -10.05 -9.01
C MET A 237 -1.71 -9.90 -7.78
N GLY A 238 -1.33 -9.06 -6.83
CA GLY A 238 -2.11 -8.82 -5.63
C GLY A 238 -3.49 -8.20 -5.91
N VAL A 239 -3.57 -7.22 -6.82
CA VAL A 239 -4.86 -6.63 -7.22
C VAL A 239 -5.73 -7.66 -7.92
N THR A 240 -5.19 -8.46 -8.84
CA THR A 240 -5.94 -9.51 -9.55
C THR A 240 -6.50 -10.54 -8.57
N LEU A 241 -5.68 -11.05 -7.65
CA LEU A 241 -6.15 -11.99 -6.62
C LEU A 241 -7.19 -11.36 -5.69
N GLY A 242 -6.98 -10.08 -5.32
CA GLY A 242 -7.85 -9.37 -4.38
C GLY A 242 -9.20 -8.95 -4.95
N ILE A 243 -9.40 -8.96 -6.28
CA ILE A 243 -10.71 -8.64 -6.88
C ILE A 243 -11.58 -9.87 -7.12
N LEU A 244 -11.00 -11.08 -7.16
CA LEU A 244 -11.74 -12.31 -7.51
C LEU A 244 -12.84 -12.62 -6.48
N MET A 245 -12.49 -12.59 -5.19
CA MET A 245 -13.47 -12.88 -4.14
C MET A 245 -14.53 -11.79 -3.99
N PRO A 246 -14.21 -10.49 -3.97
CA PRO A 246 -15.22 -9.45 -4.05
C PRO A 246 -16.15 -9.58 -5.25
N LEU A 247 -15.60 -9.88 -6.43
CA LEU A 247 -16.42 -10.07 -7.64
C LEU A 247 -17.45 -11.18 -7.47
N LEU A 248 -17.03 -12.30 -6.88
CA LEU A 248 -17.93 -13.43 -6.63
C LEU A 248 -18.91 -13.12 -5.50
N VAL A 249 -18.41 -12.74 -4.33
CA VAL A 249 -19.19 -12.63 -3.10
C VAL A 249 -20.19 -11.47 -3.16
N PHE A 250 -19.78 -10.32 -3.67
CA PHE A 250 -20.66 -9.14 -3.68
C PHE A 250 -21.76 -9.24 -4.73
N ASN A 251 -21.55 -9.99 -5.81
CA ASN A 251 -22.61 -10.26 -6.79
C ASN A 251 -23.57 -11.38 -6.34
N THR A 252 -23.18 -12.23 -5.39
CA THR A 252 -24.02 -13.36 -4.91
C THR A 252 -24.68 -13.10 -3.56
N ILE A 253 -23.91 -12.58 -2.60
CA ILE A 253 -24.33 -12.35 -1.21
C ILE A 253 -24.64 -10.88 -0.93
N GLY A 254 -24.05 -9.98 -1.74
CA GLY A 254 -24.21 -8.54 -1.59
C GLY A 254 -23.18 -7.91 -0.66
N ILE A 255 -23.29 -6.57 -0.54
CA ILE A 255 -22.38 -5.72 0.23
C ILE A 255 -22.93 -5.56 1.65
N ASN A 256 -22.67 -6.54 2.46
CA ASN A 256 -23.02 -6.53 3.90
C ASN A 256 -21.83 -7.04 4.72
N SER A 257 -21.95 -7.07 6.05
CA SER A 257 -20.86 -7.49 6.93
C SER A 257 -20.47 -8.97 6.72
N VAL A 258 -21.42 -9.83 6.34
CA VAL A 258 -21.14 -11.24 6.02
C VAL A 258 -20.41 -11.35 4.68
N GLY A 259 -20.91 -10.66 3.66
CA GLY A 259 -20.25 -10.59 2.35
C GLY A 259 -18.82 -10.06 2.46
N LEU A 260 -18.61 -9.03 3.29
CA LEU A 260 -17.27 -8.51 3.55
C LEU A 260 -16.34 -9.52 4.24
N ALA A 261 -16.86 -10.23 5.26
CA ALA A 261 -16.10 -11.29 5.94
C ALA A 261 -15.65 -12.36 4.94
N LEU A 262 -16.57 -12.81 4.10
CA LEU A 262 -16.30 -13.84 3.09
C LEU A 262 -15.36 -13.33 1.98
N ALA A 263 -15.52 -12.09 1.55
CA ALA A 263 -14.62 -11.50 0.55
C ALA A 263 -13.20 -11.36 1.09
N MET A 264 -13.03 -10.81 2.29
CA MET A 264 -11.71 -10.61 2.91
C MET A 264 -11.05 -11.94 3.32
N GLY A 265 -11.76 -12.76 4.06
CA GLY A 265 -11.27 -14.07 4.49
C GLY A 265 -11.03 -15.01 3.29
N GLY A 266 -11.94 -14.99 2.32
CA GLY A 266 -11.81 -15.75 1.08
C GLY A 266 -10.62 -15.29 0.22
N SER A 267 -10.37 -13.98 0.11
CA SER A 267 -9.17 -13.48 -0.59
C SER A 267 -7.89 -13.94 0.11
N ALA A 268 -7.84 -13.92 1.44
CA ALA A 268 -6.71 -14.43 2.19
C ALA A 268 -6.52 -15.94 2.00
N ALA A 269 -7.59 -16.71 2.07
CA ALA A 269 -7.56 -18.16 1.83
C ALA A 269 -7.13 -18.50 0.40
N LEU A 270 -7.63 -17.75 -0.60
CA LEU A 270 -7.25 -17.93 -2.01
C LEU A 270 -5.76 -17.71 -2.23
N VAL A 271 -5.22 -16.62 -1.68
CA VAL A 271 -3.78 -16.30 -1.74
C VAL A 271 -2.94 -17.40 -1.10
N SER A 272 -3.40 -17.94 0.04
CA SER A 272 -2.75 -19.05 0.74
C SER A 272 -2.76 -20.34 -0.08
N VAL A 273 -3.93 -20.74 -0.59
CA VAL A 273 -4.09 -21.98 -1.40
C VAL A 273 -3.23 -21.92 -2.66
N LEU A 274 -3.09 -20.73 -3.25
CA LEU A 274 -2.25 -20.53 -4.45
C LEU A 274 -0.75 -20.34 -4.11
N ASN A 275 -0.35 -20.44 -2.83
CA ASN A 275 1.02 -20.18 -2.37
C ASN A 275 1.55 -18.79 -2.78
N GLN A 276 0.69 -17.79 -2.79
CA GLN A 276 0.99 -16.42 -3.20
C GLN A 276 1.10 -15.46 -2.00
N GLY A 277 1.62 -15.93 -0.87
CA GLY A 277 1.76 -15.18 0.40
C GLY A 277 2.32 -13.75 0.27
N PRO A 278 3.37 -13.49 -0.55
CA PRO A 278 3.89 -12.14 -0.76
C PRO A 278 2.85 -11.13 -1.23
N TYR A 279 1.80 -11.56 -1.95
CA TYR A 279 0.76 -10.69 -2.49
C TYR A 279 -0.41 -10.45 -1.54
N LEU A 280 -0.45 -11.10 -0.38
CA LEU A 280 -1.58 -11.06 0.55
C LEU A 280 -1.97 -9.62 0.92
N ARG A 281 -1.02 -8.78 1.31
CA ARG A 281 -1.29 -7.39 1.69
C ARG A 281 -1.95 -6.61 0.55
N THR A 282 -1.43 -6.74 -0.65
CA THR A 282 -1.97 -6.06 -1.82
C THR A 282 -3.36 -6.59 -2.18
N ALA A 283 -3.60 -7.88 -2.05
CA ALA A 283 -4.90 -8.49 -2.27
C ALA A 283 -5.93 -7.95 -1.26
N LEU A 284 -5.61 -7.92 0.03
CA LEU A 284 -6.50 -7.40 1.08
C LEU A 284 -6.80 -5.91 0.90
N ILE A 285 -5.80 -5.08 0.57
CA ILE A 285 -6.04 -3.67 0.24
C ILE A 285 -6.96 -3.57 -0.97
N SER A 286 -6.74 -4.38 -2.01
CA SER A 286 -7.59 -4.40 -3.19
C SER A 286 -9.03 -4.78 -2.87
N THR A 287 -9.24 -5.84 -2.07
CA THR A 287 -10.56 -6.25 -1.57
C THR A 287 -11.23 -5.13 -0.77
N GLY A 288 -10.51 -4.50 0.15
CA GLY A 288 -11.04 -3.42 1.01
C GLY A 288 -11.41 -2.18 0.23
N VAL A 289 -10.55 -1.76 -0.70
CA VAL A 289 -10.89 -0.64 -1.57
C VAL A 289 -12.01 -1.03 -2.54
N ALA A 290 -12.04 -2.29 -3.04
CA ALA A 290 -13.18 -2.79 -3.78
C ALA A 290 -14.44 -2.65 -2.94
N PHE A 291 -14.48 -2.86 -1.68
CA PHE A 291 -15.60 -2.63 -0.77
C PHE A 291 -15.91 -1.15 -0.54
N ALA A 292 -14.93 -0.25 -0.42
CA ALA A 292 -15.14 1.17 -0.11
C ALA A 292 -15.69 2.01 -1.29
N GLY A 293 -15.58 1.53 -2.50
CA GLY A 293 -15.85 2.29 -3.73
C GLY A 293 -17.22 2.06 -4.36
N TYR A 294 -18.18 1.48 -3.62
CA TYR A 294 -19.43 1.04 -4.23
C TYR A 294 -20.53 2.04 -4.35
N GLY A 295 -21.12 1.96 -5.45
CA GLY A 295 -22.49 2.25 -5.73
C GLY A 295 -23.18 1.02 -6.39
N PRO A 296 -24.38 1.17 -6.98
CA PRO A 296 -25.12 0.09 -7.64
C PRO A 296 -24.42 -0.53 -8.87
N LEU A 297 -23.20 -0.12 -9.17
CA LEU A 297 -22.43 -0.49 -10.37
C LEU A 297 -21.26 -1.44 -10.07
N ILE A 298 -21.36 -2.31 -9.06
CA ILE A 298 -20.27 -3.23 -8.66
C ILE A 298 -19.71 -4.04 -9.82
N ALA A 299 -20.58 -4.57 -10.68
CA ALA A 299 -20.17 -5.39 -11.82
C ALA A 299 -19.21 -4.65 -12.77
N TRP A 300 -19.33 -3.33 -12.88
CA TRP A 300 -18.47 -2.49 -13.72
C TRP A 300 -17.34 -1.83 -12.94
N TYR A 301 -17.54 -1.56 -11.66
CA TYR A 301 -16.55 -0.89 -10.82
C TYR A 301 -15.27 -1.71 -10.67
N ILE A 302 -15.40 -3.02 -10.41
CA ILE A 302 -14.25 -3.91 -10.21
C ILE A 302 -13.38 -4.02 -11.47
N PRO A 303 -13.92 -4.32 -12.68
CA PRO A 303 -13.16 -4.32 -13.91
C PRO A 303 -12.51 -2.95 -14.23
N ASN A 304 -13.27 -1.87 -14.09
CA ASN A 304 -12.75 -0.51 -14.33
C ASN A 304 -11.60 -0.16 -13.42
N ARG A 305 -11.68 -0.58 -12.17
CA ARG A 305 -10.59 -0.40 -11.23
C ARG A 305 -9.34 -1.19 -11.62
N TRP A 306 -9.49 -2.43 -12.05
CA TRP A 306 -8.37 -3.23 -12.54
C TRP A 306 -7.71 -2.57 -13.75
N ILE A 307 -8.51 -2.08 -14.71
CA ILE A 307 -8.04 -1.31 -15.87
C ILE A 307 -7.32 -0.03 -15.42
N ALA A 308 -7.86 0.72 -14.47
CA ALA A 308 -7.22 1.93 -13.96
C ALA A 308 -5.87 1.62 -13.28
N TYR A 309 -5.73 0.52 -12.57
CA TYR A 309 -4.46 0.07 -12.04
C TYR A 309 -3.48 -0.35 -13.15
N LEU A 310 -3.95 -1.05 -14.17
CA LEU A 310 -3.15 -1.41 -15.33
C LEU A 310 -2.61 -0.16 -16.05
N LEU A 311 -3.48 0.82 -16.29
CA LEU A 311 -3.08 2.10 -16.88
C LEU A 311 -2.08 2.85 -16.00
N GLY A 312 -2.32 2.95 -14.69
CA GLY A 312 -1.38 3.58 -13.75
C GLY A 312 -0.03 2.87 -13.71
N SER A 313 -0.04 1.54 -13.76
CA SER A 313 1.16 0.72 -13.85
C SER A 313 1.93 0.97 -15.16
N THR A 314 1.22 1.05 -16.27
CA THR A 314 1.78 1.34 -17.58
C THR A 314 2.40 2.75 -17.61
N VAL A 315 1.71 3.74 -17.07
CA VAL A 315 2.25 5.11 -16.94
C VAL A 315 3.51 5.12 -16.09
N ALA A 316 3.52 4.41 -14.96
CA ALA A 316 4.70 4.31 -14.10
C ALA A 316 5.89 3.66 -14.83
N LEU A 317 5.66 2.57 -15.57
CA LEU A 317 6.69 1.89 -16.35
C LEU A 317 7.21 2.74 -17.50
N LEU A 318 6.33 3.31 -18.31
CA LEU A 318 6.72 4.18 -19.43
C LEU A 318 7.49 5.40 -18.93
N SER A 319 7.07 5.97 -17.82
CA SER A 319 7.77 7.11 -17.21
C SER A 319 9.16 6.72 -16.72
N GLY A 320 9.30 5.55 -16.09
CA GLY A 320 10.60 5.02 -15.67
C GLY A 320 11.54 4.74 -16.85
N LEU A 321 11.01 4.18 -17.93
CA LEU A 321 11.78 3.82 -19.12
C LEU A 321 12.18 5.03 -19.96
N LEU A 322 11.25 5.97 -20.20
CA LEU A 322 11.43 7.03 -21.20
C LEU A 322 12.05 8.30 -20.62
N LEU A 323 11.64 8.69 -19.41
CA LEU A 323 12.01 9.98 -18.89
C LEU A 323 13.33 9.97 -18.11
N PHE A 324 13.68 8.83 -17.51
CA PHE A 324 14.90 8.73 -16.71
C PHE A 324 15.31 7.27 -16.51
N PRO A 325 15.93 6.66 -17.50
CA PRO A 325 16.34 5.27 -17.41
C PRO A 325 17.46 5.12 -16.35
N ASN A 326 17.07 4.74 -15.14
CA ASN A 326 18.02 4.33 -14.11
C ASN A 326 18.00 2.80 -14.04
N SER A 327 18.90 2.17 -14.82
CA SER A 327 18.95 0.72 -14.93
C SER A 327 19.67 0.12 -13.73
N ALA A 328 18.97 -0.70 -12.95
CA ALA A 328 19.57 -1.49 -11.89
C ALA A 328 20.56 -2.51 -12.45
N LEU A 329 20.28 -3.06 -13.64
CA LEU A 329 21.15 -4.01 -14.32
C LEU A 329 22.47 -3.36 -14.75
N SER A 330 22.44 -2.13 -15.29
CA SER A 330 23.65 -1.41 -15.65
C SER A 330 24.50 -1.08 -14.43
N ARG A 331 23.87 -0.58 -13.36
CA ARG A 331 24.57 -0.33 -12.08
C ARG A 331 25.15 -1.59 -11.46
N TYR A 332 24.43 -2.70 -11.55
CA TYR A 332 24.90 -3.99 -11.08
C TYR A 332 26.15 -4.44 -11.84
N ARG A 333 26.18 -4.28 -13.16
CA ARG A 333 27.36 -4.58 -14.00
C ARG A 333 28.56 -3.69 -13.63
N GLU A 334 28.35 -2.39 -13.51
CA GLU A 334 29.40 -1.45 -13.10
C GLU A 334 30.00 -1.81 -11.72
N LEU A 335 29.15 -2.24 -10.76
CA LEU A 335 29.61 -2.64 -9.42
C LEU A 335 30.34 -3.98 -9.44
N LEU A 336 30.03 -4.89 -10.38
CA LEU A 336 30.80 -6.13 -10.56
C LEU A 336 32.25 -5.86 -10.99
N ASP A 337 32.46 -4.84 -11.81
CA ASP A 337 33.79 -4.43 -12.26
C ASP A 337 34.58 -3.70 -11.16
N GLN A 338 33.89 -3.14 -10.15
CA GLN A 338 34.48 -2.47 -9.00
C GLN A 338 34.78 -3.49 -7.88
N LYS A 339 36.06 -3.87 -7.73
CA LYS A 339 36.49 -4.82 -6.67
C LYS A 339 36.67 -4.09 -5.35
N GLY A 340 35.69 -4.22 -4.43
CA GLY A 340 35.79 -3.67 -3.08
C GLY A 340 34.75 -4.28 -2.11
N PRO A 341 35.00 -4.24 -0.79
CA PRO A 341 34.07 -4.80 0.20
C PRO A 341 32.71 -4.07 0.19
N GLU A 342 32.69 -2.76 0.00
CA GLU A 342 31.47 -1.95 -0.11
C GLU A 342 30.65 -2.29 -1.37
N SER A 343 31.32 -2.66 -2.46
CA SER A 343 30.65 -3.10 -3.69
C SER A 343 29.84 -4.38 -3.48
N ASN A 344 30.29 -5.28 -2.59
CA ASN A 344 29.60 -6.54 -2.32
C ASN A 344 28.24 -6.33 -1.62
N GLU A 345 28.16 -5.42 -0.69
CA GLU A 345 26.90 -5.09 0.01
C GLU A 345 25.91 -4.42 -0.96
N LEU A 346 26.40 -3.50 -1.78
CA LEU A 346 25.58 -2.84 -2.80
C LEU A 346 25.12 -3.83 -3.89
N LEU A 347 25.95 -4.77 -4.30
CA LEU A 347 25.58 -5.84 -5.22
C LEU A 347 24.45 -6.72 -4.66
N GLN A 348 24.52 -7.10 -3.37
CA GLN A 348 23.45 -7.86 -2.75
C GLN A 348 22.13 -7.07 -2.69
N LYS A 349 22.19 -5.78 -2.40
CA LYS A 349 21.00 -4.90 -2.40
C LYS A 349 20.39 -4.72 -3.79
N LEU A 350 21.21 -4.58 -4.82
CA LEU A 350 20.77 -4.39 -6.20
C LEU A 350 20.38 -5.69 -6.93
N TYR A 351 20.83 -6.84 -6.44
CA TYR A 351 20.61 -8.13 -7.08
C TYR A 351 19.15 -8.42 -7.44
N PRO A 352 18.16 -8.28 -6.52
CA PRO A 352 16.77 -8.57 -6.86
C PRO A 352 16.23 -7.66 -7.96
N GLU A 353 16.57 -6.39 -7.95
CA GLU A 353 16.13 -5.41 -8.95
C GLU A 353 16.79 -5.67 -10.31
N ALA A 354 18.11 -5.92 -10.33
CA ALA A 354 18.84 -6.25 -11.54
C ALA A 354 18.36 -7.56 -12.16
N ARG A 355 17.99 -8.54 -11.34
CA ARG A 355 17.43 -9.82 -11.80
C ARG A 355 16.08 -9.65 -12.49
N GLU A 356 15.17 -8.88 -11.90
CA GLU A 356 13.86 -8.61 -12.51
C GLU A 356 14.02 -7.84 -13.83
N GLU A 357 14.91 -6.85 -13.88
CA GLU A 357 15.19 -6.11 -15.10
C GLU A 357 15.83 -6.99 -16.19
N ALA A 358 16.79 -7.83 -15.83
CA ALA A 358 17.43 -8.77 -16.76
C ALA A 358 16.40 -9.78 -17.30
N ALA A 359 15.54 -10.33 -16.45
CA ALA A 359 14.50 -11.25 -16.86
C ALA A 359 13.52 -10.61 -17.86
N TRP A 360 13.14 -9.34 -17.60
CA TRP A 360 12.26 -8.60 -18.50
C TRP A 360 12.90 -8.29 -19.86
N LEU A 361 14.20 -8.01 -19.87
CA LEU A 361 14.97 -7.76 -21.11
C LEU A 361 15.38 -9.04 -21.84
N GLY A 362 15.08 -10.24 -21.29
CA GLY A 362 15.53 -11.51 -21.82
C GLY A 362 17.06 -11.69 -21.73
N GLN A 363 17.73 -10.98 -20.84
CA GLN A 363 19.17 -11.03 -20.63
C GLN A 363 19.53 -11.92 -19.44
N ARG A 364 20.71 -12.53 -19.48
CA ARG A 364 21.26 -13.23 -18.32
C ARG A 364 21.91 -12.22 -17.37
N LEU A 365 21.62 -12.39 -16.09
CA LEU A 365 22.34 -11.65 -15.06
C LEU A 365 23.80 -12.17 -15.03
N PRO A 366 24.81 -11.30 -15.12
CA PRO A 366 26.20 -11.73 -15.01
C PRO A 366 26.41 -12.33 -13.61
N SER A 367 27.06 -13.53 -13.56
CA SER A 367 27.50 -14.15 -12.33
C SER A 367 28.79 -13.49 -11.85
N LYS A 368 28.97 -13.50 -10.54
CA LYS A 368 30.26 -13.15 -9.94
C LYS A 368 31.09 -14.44 -9.98
N ASP A 369 31.87 -14.63 -11.03
CA ASP A 369 32.89 -15.68 -11.08
C ASP A 369 34.13 -15.27 -10.33
#